data_01e02597e55ae81d5ac407911ed84309
#
_entry.id   01e02597e55ae81d5ac407911ed84309
#
_cell.length_a   1.000
_cell.length_b   1.000
_cell.length_c   1.000
_cell.angle_alpha   90.00
_cell.angle_beta   90.00
_cell.angle_gamma   90.00
#
_symmetry.space_group_name_H-M   'P 1'
#
loop_
_entity.id
_entity.type
_entity.pdbx_description
1 polymer ?
#
loop_
_entity_poly.entity_id
_entity_poly.type
_entity_poly.pdbx_seq_one_letter_code
_entity_poly.pdbx_strand_id
1 'polypeptide(L)'
;AFEKDSENKIPILEEAKDKAIKNDDGKPTHILIEGDNYHALKCLNYTHKGKIDVIYIDPPYNTGSDGFTYKDKRFLSQFPDGTTIPKEHPLRHSTWLSFMSKRLELAKNLLSEKGVIFISIDNNEMGQLKILCDDILGENNFIGSIDWESKTKSQNTESAYQKLQPKCEYIFCYGNEGTKHKFNLIAVGQKSYDLSDKNGNYREHYLEVMNANGIRGRETMIFDISDGVSTVSLPVGKQWKLGQDQVAVFKSRNDLFIRDGKVVIKMR
;
A
#
# COMPACT_ATOMS: atom_id res chain seq x y z
N ALA A 1 -8.39 12.35 -30.42
CA ALA A 1 -9.48 13.11 -31.07
C ALA A 1 -10.34 13.80 -29.99
N PHE A 2 -10.86 13.11 -28.99
CA PHE A 2 -11.73 13.68 -27.95
C PHE A 2 -11.06 14.77 -27.10
N GLU A 3 -9.77 14.68 -26.85
CA GLU A 3 -9.03 15.67 -26.05
C GLU A 3 -8.84 17.01 -26.79
N LYS A 4 -8.67 16.99 -28.11
CA LYS A 4 -8.59 18.20 -28.93
C LYS A 4 -9.91 18.95 -29.00
N ASP A 5 -11.04 18.25 -28.99
CA ASP A 5 -12.36 18.88 -28.99
C ASP A 5 -12.64 19.63 -27.68
N SER A 6 -11.99 19.25 -26.58
CA SER A 6 -12.16 19.91 -25.28
C SER A 6 -11.24 21.12 -25.04
N GLU A 7 -10.30 21.40 -25.95
CA GLU A 7 -9.49 22.63 -25.87
C GLU A 7 -10.34 23.88 -26.18
N ASN A 8 -11.38 23.71 -27.01
CA ASN A 8 -12.25 24.79 -27.42
C ASN A 8 -13.69 24.69 -26.89
N LYS A 9 -14.03 23.66 -26.11
CA LYS A 9 -15.38 23.43 -25.56
C LYS A 9 -15.29 23.07 -24.08
N ILE A 10 -16.13 23.68 -23.26
CA ILE A 10 -16.25 23.35 -21.85
C ILE A 10 -17.24 22.19 -21.73
N PRO A 11 -16.83 21.00 -21.20
CA PRO A 11 -17.76 19.92 -20.93
C PRO A 11 -18.72 20.35 -19.81
N ILE A 12 -19.97 19.90 -19.90
CA ILE A 12 -20.98 20.09 -18.88
C ILE A 12 -21.52 18.72 -18.45
N LEU A 13 -21.95 18.62 -17.19
CA LEU A 13 -22.68 17.46 -16.69
C LEU A 13 -24.18 17.74 -16.83
N GLU A 14 -24.91 16.77 -17.37
CA GLU A 14 -26.37 16.80 -17.48
C GLU A 14 -26.97 15.79 -16.49
N GLU A 15 -27.94 16.24 -15.69
CA GLU A 15 -28.61 15.38 -14.72
C GLU A 15 -29.61 14.46 -15.40
N ALA A 16 -29.45 13.14 -15.25
CA ALA A 16 -30.42 12.14 -15.66
C ALA A 16 -31.52 11.99 -14.57
N LYS A 17 -32.46 12.90 -14.55
CA LYS A 17 -33.52 12.99 -13.50
C LYS A 17 -34.36 11.73 -13.37
N ASP A 18 -34.55 11.01 -14.45
CA ASP A 18 -35.29 9.74 -14.51
C ASP A 18 -34.57 8.59 -13.79
N LYS A 19 -33.24 8.72 -13.60
CA LYS A 19 -32.41 7.73 -12.91
C LYS A 19 -32.09 8.15 -11.45
N ALA A 20 -32.55 9.30 -11.00
CA ALA A 20 -32.27 9.81 -9.68
C ALA A 20 -32.99 8.98 -8.59
N ILE A 21 -32.23 8.48 -7.62
CA ILE A 21 -32.75 7.82 -6.44
C ILE A 21 -32.92 8.89 -5.34
N LYS A 22 -34.16 9.15 -4.97
CA LYS A 22 -34.48 10.09 -3.86
C LYS A 22 -34.10 9.45 -2.55
N ASN A 23 -33.41 10.18 -1.72
CA ASN A 23 -32.96 9.74 -0.40
C ASN A 23 -33.62 10.68 0.63
N ASP A 24 -34.75 10.25 1.21
CA ASP A 24 -35.56 11.07 2.11
C ASP A 24 -35.11 10.97 3.58
N ASP A 25 -34.06 10.19 3.90
CA ASP A 25 -33.67 9.85 5.27
C ASP A 25 -32.42 10.61 5.78
N GLY A 26 -32.03 11.68 5.11
CA GLY A 26 -30.86 12.49 5.50
C GLY A 26 -29.49 11.82 5.32
N LYS A 27 -29.44 10.68 4.65
CA LYS A 27 -28.19 10.00 4.30
C LYS A 27 -27.39 10.77 3.25
N PRO A 28 -26.07 10.49 3.15
CA PRO A 28 -25.22 11.13 2.15
C PRO A 28 -25.74 10.92 0.72
N THR A 29 -25.62 11.95 -0.09
CA THR A 29 -25.93 11.89 -1.53
C THR A 29 -24.78 11.23 -2.27
N HIS A 30 -25.08 10.23 -3.11
CA HIS A 30 -24.12 9.59 -4.01
C HIS A 30 -24.36 10.10 -5.44
N ILE A 31 -23.29 10.39 -6.15
CA ILE A 31 -23.32 10.86 -7.55
C ILE A 31 -22.62 9.84 -8.42
N LEU A 32 -23.32 9.34 -9.45
CA LEU A 32 -22.73 8.53 -10.52
C LEU A 32 -22.59 9.42 -11.76
N ILE A 33 -21.38 9.51 -12.30
CA ILE A 33 -21.08 10.25 -13.52
C ILE A 33 -20.71 9.23 -14.59
N GLU A 34 -21.47 9.18 -15.69
CA GLU A 34 -21.24 8.31 -16.83
C GLU A 34 -20.61 9.12 -17.96
N GLY A 35 -19.45 8.67 -18.47
CA GLY A 35 -18.77 9.33 -19.57
C GLY A 35 -17.25 9.13 -19.53
N ASP A 36 -16.52 9.87 -20.41
CA ASP A 36 -15.06 9.87 -20.35
C ASP A 36 -14.55 10.59 -19.09
N ASN A 37 -13.72 9.90 -18.31
CA ASN A 37 -13.20 10.40 -17.03
C ASN A 37 -12.44 11.73 -17.17
N TYR A 38 -11.78 12.00 -18.30
CA TYR A 38 -11.10 13.26 -18.52
C TYR A 38 -12.08 14.44 -18.53
N HIS A 39 -13.23 14.30 -19.19
CA HIS A 39 -14.26 15.33 -19.21
C HIS A 39 -14.97 15.45 -17.87
N ALA A 40 -15.28 14.31 -17.22
CA ALA A 40 -15.87 14.30 -15.90
C ALA A 40 -14.98 15.00 -14.86
N LEU A 41 -13.67 14.70 -14.85
CA LEU A 41 -12.70 15.35 -13.97
C LEU A 41 -12.56 16.85 -14.25
N LYS A 42 -12.61 17.26 -15.52
CA LYS A 42 -12.66 18.71 -15.86
C LYS A 42 -13.88 19.41 -15.26
N CYS A 43 -15.06 18.81 -15.37
CA CYS A 43 -16.27 19.37 -14.76
C CYS A 43 -16.14 19.45 -13.23
N LEU A 44 -15.66 18.39 -12.59
CA LEU A 44 -15.47 18.35 -11.15
C LEU A 44 -14.47 19.38 -10.66
N ASN A 45 -13.43 19.72 -11.43
CA ASN A 45 -12.46 20.74 -11.06
C ASN A 45 -13.07 22.15 -10.92
N TYR A 46 -14.20 22.44 -11.56
CA TYR A 46 -14.93 23.71 -11.34
C TYR A 46 -15.68 23.75 -10.02
N THR A 47 -16.17 22.61 -9.54
CA THR A 47 -17.08 22.54 -8.39
C THR A 47 -16.44 21.95 -7.14
N HIS A 48 -15.46 21.04 -7.29
CA HIS A 48 -14.89 20.20 -6.23
C HIS A 48 -13.38 20.36 -6.07
N LYS A 49 -12.75 21.37 -6.66
CA LYS A 49 -11.31 21.62 -6.48
C LYS A 49 -10.96 21.76 -5.00
N GLY A 50 -9.98 20.96 -4.53
CA GLY A 50 -9.50 20.96 -3.15
C GLY A 50 -10.50 20.45 -2.11
N LYS A 51 -11.52 19.66 -2.51
CA LYS A 51 -12.60 19.23 -1.62
C LYS A 51 -12.71 17.70 -1.45
N ILE A 52 -11.94 16.91 -2.19
CA ILE A 52 -12.05 15.45 -2.18
C ILE A 52 -11.02 14.88 -1.21
N ASP A 53 -11.49 14.17 -0.20
CA ASP A 53 -10.62 13.57 0.82
C ASP A 53 -10.00 12.24 0.39
N VAL A 54 -10.70 11.46 -0.44
CA VAL A 54 -10.21 10.17 -0.93
C VAL A 54 -10.54 10.02 -2.41
N ILE A 55 -9.52 9.71 -3.20
CA ILE A 55 -9.68 9.30 -4.60
C ILE A 55 -9.18 7.85 -4.72
N TYR A 56 -9.98 6.98 -5.33
CA TYR A 56 -9.55 5.64 -5.71
C TYR A 56 -9.66 5.50 -7.22
N ILE A 57 -8.56 5.06 -7.85
CA ILE A 57 -8.48 4.85 -9.31
C ILE A 57 -8.13 3.39 -9.58
N ASP A 58 -8.90 2.78 -10.45
CA ASP A 58 -8.62 1.48 -11.06
C ASP A 58 -8.42 1.68 -12.56
N PRO A 59 -7.19 2.03 -13.02
CA PRO A 59 -6.91 2.34 -14.41
C PRO A 59 -6.79 1.07 -15.26
N PRO A 60 -6.82 1.18 -16.61
CA PRO A 60 -6.47 0.05 -17.46
C PRO A 60 -5.02 -0.37 -17.21
N TYR A 61 -4.78 -1.68 -16.99
CA TYR A 61 -3.45 -2.22 -16.65
C TYR A 61 -2.54 -2.46 -17.88
N ASN A 62 -2.99 -2.10 -19.06
CA ASN A 62 -2.25 -2.25 -20.33
C ASN A 62 -1.80 -3.70 -20.64
N THR A 63 -2.59 -4.69 -20.20
CA THR A 63 -2.26 -6.12 -20.31
C THR A 63 -2.21 -6.62 -21.75
N GLY A 64 -2.77 -5.84 -22.71
CA GLY A 64 -2.90 -6.22 -24.12
C GLY A 64 -3.86 -7.39 -24.34
N SER A 65 -4.72 -7.71 -23.37
CA SER A 65 -5.82 -8.64 -23.59
C SER A 65 -6.97 -7.92 -24.30
N ASP A 66 -7.53 -8.55 -25.34
CA ASP A 66 -8.64 -8.02 -26.16
C ASP A 66 -9.97 -7.89 -25.40
N GLY A 67 -9.98 -8.20 -24.08
CA GLY A 67 -11.14 -8.11 -23.21
C GLY A 67 -11.53 -6.69 -22.78
N PHE A 68 -10.75 -5.68 -23.13
CA PHE A 68 -11.06 -4.31 -22.82
C PHE A 68 -12.10 -3.77 -23.82
N THR A 69 -13.33 -3.68 -23.36
CA THR A 69 -14.51 -3.23 -24.15
C THR A 69 -14.42 -1.76 -24.61
N TYR A 70 -13.48 -1.00 -24.08
CA TYR A 70 -13.13 0.31 -24.60
C TYR A 70 -12.27 0.14 -25.85
N LYS A 71 -12.92 0.03 -26.99
CA LYS A 71 -12.29 0.19 -28.33
C LYS A 71 -11.77 1.62 -28.49
N ASP A 72 -11.05 2.10 -27.52
CA ASP A 72 -10.34 3.37 -27.63
C ASP A 72 -9.10 3.09 -28.48
N LYS A 73 -9.09 3.59 -29.71
CA LYS A 73 -7.94 3.63 -30.62
C LYS A 73 -6.71 4.37 -30.04
N ARG A 74 -6.68 4.55 -28.71
CA ARG A 74 -5.63 5.25 -27.97
C ARG A 74 -4.42 4.39 -27.71
N PHE A 75 -4.58 3.06 -27.74
CA PHE A 75 -3.44 2.16 -27.66
C PHE A 75 -2.97 1.88 -29.08
N LEU A 76 -1.79 2.36 -29.42
CA LEU A 76 -1.15 2.00 -30.67
C LEU A 76 -0.89 0.49 -30.64
N SER A 77 -1.80 -0.28 -31.19
CA SER A 77 -1.63 -1.73 -31.38
C SER A 77 -0.85 -2.06 -32.66
N GLN A 78 -0.75 -1.09 -33.55
CA GLN A 78 -0.09 -1.23 -34.87
C GLN A 78 0.73 0.01 -35.20
N PHE A 79 1.84 -0.20 -35.86
CA PHE A 79 2.60 0.85 -36.52
C PHE A 79 1.82 1.41 -37.72
N PRO A 80 2.22 2.57 -38.28
CA PRO A 80 1.57 3.13 -39.49
C PRO A 80 1.59 2.21 -40.70
N ASP A 81 2.52 1.28 -40.80
CA ASP A 81 2.64 0.26 -41.82
C ASP A 81 1.72 -0.97 -41.62
N GLY A 82 0.93 -0.98 -40.54
CA GLY A 82 0.00 -2.06 -40.19
C GLY A 82 0.60 -3.20 -39.41
N THR A 83 1.92 -3.19 -39.09
CA THR A 83 2.55 -4.22 -38.24
C THR A 83 2.15 -4.07 -36.78
N THR A 84 1.95 -5.20 -36.12
CA THR A 84 1.56 -5.20 -34.67
C THR A 84 2.68 -4.70 -33.78
N ILE A 85 2.36 -3.77 -32.89
CA ILE A 85 3.31 -3.31 -31.88
C ILE A 85 3.40 -4.38 -30.77
N PRO A 86 4.60 -4.93 -30.50
CA PRO A 86 4.80 -5.90 -29.41
C PRO A 86 4.36 -5.36 -28.05
N LYS A 87 3.94 -6.24 -27.15
CA LYS A 87 3.47 -5.83 -25.80
C LYS A 87 4.53 -5.06 -25.02
N GLU A 88 5.77 -5.43 -25.20
CA GLU A 88 6.94 -4.85 -24.54
C GLU A 88 7.49 -3.60 -25.22
N HIS A 89 6.85 -3.14 -26.31
CA HIS A 89 7.36 -1.99 -27.06
C HIS A 89 7.14 -0.68 -26.30
N PRO A 90 8.16 0.19 -26.18
CA PRO A 90 8.07 1.45 -25.42
C PRO A 90 6.91 2.38 -25.81
N LEU A 91 6.47 2.35 -27.06
CA LEU A 91 5.33 3.15 -27.51
C LEU A 91 4.01 2.81 -26.78
N ARG A 92 3.85 1.58 -26.30
CA ARG A 92 2.66 1.18 -25.53
C ARG A 92 2.65 1.87 -24.19
N HIS A 93 3.77 1.85 -23.50
CA HIS A 93 3.94 2.56 -22.23
C HIS A 93 3.75 4.07 -22.41
N SER A 94 4.36 4.67 -23.43
CA SER A 94 4.24 6.11 -23.68
C SER A 94 2.80 6.56 -23.94
N THR A 95 2.02 5.76 -24.66
CA THR A 95 0.60 6.06 -24.91
C THR A 95 -0.23 5.96 -23.64
N TRP A 96 0.02 4.94 -22.85
CA TRP A 96 -0.63 4.74 -21.55
C TRP A 96 -0.28 5.88 -20.57
N LEU A 97 1.00 6.26 -20.49
CA LEU A 97 1.47 7.38 -19.68
C LEU A 97 0.79 8.70 -20.09
N SER A 98 0.68 8.96 -21.39
CA SER A 98 -0.02 10.16 -21.90
C SER A 98 -1.50 10.16 -21.56
N PHE A 99 -2.14 9.00 -21.50
CA PHE A 99 -3.52 8.85 -21.07
C PHE A 99 -3.67 9.10 -19.57
N MET A 100 -2.78 8.57 -18.76
CA MET A 100 -2.82 8.68 -17.30
C MET A 100 -2.43 10.06 -16.79
N SER A 101 -1.37 10.69 -17.35
CA SER A 101 -0.85 11.98 -16.86
C SER A 101 -1.93 13.06 -16.77
N LYS A 102 -2.71 13.22 -17.84
CA LYS A 102 -3.77 14.22 -17.91
C LYS A 102 -4.87 14.01 -16.86
N ARG A 103 -5.17 12.75 -16.53
CA ARG A 103 -6.17 12.38 -15.53
C ARG A 103 -5.66 12.55 -14.12
N LEU A 104 -4.40 12.20 -13.88
CA LEU A 104 -3.75 12.38 -12.60
C LEU A 104 -3.57 13.85 -12.24
N GLU A 105 -3.20 14.72 -13.21
CA GLU A 105 -3.13 16.17 -13.01
C GLU A 105 -4.48 16.75 -12.58
N LEU A 106 -5.56 16.34 -13.22
CA LEU A 106 -6.91 16.76 -12.84
C LEU A 106 -7.33 16.20 -11.49
N ALA A 107 -7.00 14.95 -11.20
CA ALA A 107 -7.30 14.31 -9.92
C ALA A 107 -6.55 14.98 -8.76
N LYS A 108 -5.25 15.30 -8.95
CA LYS A 108 -4.44 16.05 -7.97
C LYS A 108 -5.15 17.33 -7.52
N ASN A 109 -5.68 18.11 -8.46
CA ASN A 109 -6.36 19.34 -8.16
C ASN A 109 -7.65 19.20 -7.33
N LEU A 110 -8.27 18.02 -7.34
CA LEU A 110 -9.46 17.73 -6.57
C LEU A 110 -9.16 17.41 -5.10
N LEU A 111 -7.95 16.90 -4.79
CA LEU A 111 -7.59 16.50 -3.43
C LEU A 111 -7.64 17.68 -2.47
N SER A 112 -8.27 17.46 -1.32
CA SER A 112 -8.22 18.37 -0.17
C SER A 112 -6.80 18.38 0.44
N GLU A 113 -6.52 19.31 1.34
CA GLU A 113 -5.22 19.37 2.04
C GLU A 113 -4.84 18.06 2.71
N LYS A 114 -5.81 17.31 3.24
CA LYS A 114 -5.62 16.01 3.87
C LYS A 114 -6.00 14.85 2.96
N GLY A 115 -6.21 15.13 1.68
CA GLY A 115 -6.65 14.14 0.72
C GLY A 115 -5.59 13.10 0.41
N VAL A 116 -6.05 11.90 0.11
CA VAL A 116 -5.21 10.77 -0.32
C VAL A 116 -5.74 10.17 -1.62
N ILE A 117 -4.85 9.68 -2.45
CA ILE A 117 -5.19 8.98 -3.67
C ILE A 117 -4.62 7.57 -3.65
N PHE A 118 -5.46 6.59 -3.97
CA PHE A 118 -5.10 5.18 -4.14
C PHE A 118 -5.25 4.79 -5.60
N ILE A 119 -4.26 4.10 -6.14
CA ILE A 119 -4.22 3.73 -7.56
C ILE A 119 -3.82 2.27 -7.68
N SER A 120 -4.76 1.43 -8.14
CA SER A 120 -4.50 0.01 -8.41
C SER A 120 -3.68 -0.16 -9.69
N ILE A 121 -2.79 -1.14 -9.70
CA ILE A 121 -1.98 -1.48 -10.88
C ILE A 121 -1.39 -2.89 -10.73
N ASP A 122 -1.10 -3.52 -11.86
CA ASP A 122 -0.34 -4.76 -11.90
C ASP A 122 1.12 -4.55 -12.36
N ASN A 123 1.86 -5.65 -12.51
CA ASN A 123 3.26 -5.64 -12.92
C ASN A 123 3.53 -5.04 -14.31
N ASN A 124 2.49 -4.89 -15.17
CA ASN A 124 2.71 -4.41 -16.53
C ASN A 124 3.10 -2.91 -16.56
N GLU A 125 2.46 -2.10 -15.73
CA GLU A 125 2.69 -0.64 -15.71
C GLU A 125 3.08 -0.10 -14.33
N MET A 126 3.39 -0.96 -13.35
CA MET A 126 3.74 -0.54 -11.98
C MET A 126 4.90 0.45 -11.95
N GLY A 127 5.99 0.16 -12.65
CA GLY A 127 7.17 1.02 -12.69
C GLY A 127 6.89 2.37 -13.37
N GLN A 128 6.18 2.34 -14.47
CA GLN A 128 5.80 3.54 -15.23
C GLN A 128 4.85 4.42 -14.43
N LEU A 129 3.86 3.81 -13.79
CA LEU A 129 2.92 4.53 -12.91
C LEU A 129 3.65 5.18 -11.73
N LYS A 130 4.60 4.48 -11.11
CA LYS A 130 5.35 5.04 -9.96
C LYS A 130 6.09 6.31 -10.35
N ILE A 131 6.82 6.27 -11.47
CA ILE A 131 7.57 7.43 -11.98
C ILE A 131 6.61 8.58 -12.33
N LEU A 132 5.51 8.29 -13.00
CA LEU A 132 4.52 9.30 -13.35
C LEU A 132 3.86 9.94 -12.12
N CYS A 133 3.54 9.13 -11.12
CA CYS A 133 2.97 9.64 -9.88
C CYS A 133 3.96 10.49 -9.09
N ASP A 134 5.23 10.10 -9.04
CA ASP A 134 6.30 10.89 -8.41
C ASP A 134 6.45 12.27 -9.07
N ASP A 135 6.37 12.32 -10.40
CA ASP A 135 6.44 13.57 -11.16
C ASP A 135 5.22 14.49 -10.91
N ILE A 136 4.02 13.92 -10.96
CA ILE A 136 2.77 14.71 -10.85
C ILE A 136 2.41 15.00 -9.41
N LEU A 137 2.41 13.98 -8.54
CA LEU A 137 1.94 14.09 -7.15
C LEU A 137 3.06 14.51 -6.20
N GLY A 138 4.30 14.26 -6.58
CA GLY A 138 5.51 14.51 -5.78
C GLY A 138 6.01 13.24 -5.08
N GLU A 139 7.29 12.92 -5.23
CA GLU A 139 7.92 11.74 -4.62
C GLU A 139 7.78 11.74 -3.09
N ASN A 140 7.95 12.90 -2.46
CA ASN A 140 7.85 13.08 -1.00
C ASN A 140 6.43 12.84 -0.46
N ASN A 141 5.43 12.82 -1.31
CA ASN A 141 4.03 12.58 -0.97
C ASN A 141 3.64 11.10 -1.07
N PHE A 142 4.59 10.24 -1.48
CA PHE A 142 4.37 8.81 -1.49
C PHE A 142 4.25 8.26 -0.07
N ILE A 143 3.09 7.69 0.27
CA ILE A 143 2.81 7.15 1.59
C ILE A 143 3.23 5.68 1.67
N GLY A 144 2.99 4.92 0.60
CA GLY A 144 3.34 3.51 0.53
C GLY A 144 2.64 2.74 -0.57
N SER A 145 2.97 1.47 -0.67
CA SER A 145 2.33 0.50 -1.55
C SER A 145 1.67 -0.60 -0.74
N ILE A 146 0.48 -1.00 -1.14
CA ILE A 146 -0.22 -2.16 -0.60
C ILE A 146 -0.06 -3.29 -1.61
N ASP A 147 0.46 -4.43 -1.16
CA ASP A 147 0.54 -5.65 -1.94
C ASP A 147 -0.76 -6.42 -1.76
N TRP A 148 -1.59 -6.42 -2.81
CA TRP A 148 -2.87 -7.12 -2.83
C TRP A 148 -2.69 -8.53 -3.40
N GLU A 149 -2.87 -9.57 -2.59
CA GLU A 149 -2.80 -10.95 -3.05
C GLU A 149 -4.02 -11.27 -3.91
N SER A 150 -3.88 -11.17 -5.24
CA SER A 150 -4.96 -11.36 -6.21
C SER A 150 -5.10 -12.82 -6.68
N LYS A 151 -4.05 -13.66 -6.52
CA LYS A 151 -4.01 -15.05 -6.99
C LYS A 151 -3.67 -16.02 -5.88
N THR A 152 -4.65 -16.81 -5.50
CA THR A 152 -4.52 -17.82 -4.43
C THR A 152 -4.01 -19.18 -4.94
N LYS A 153 -4.07 -19.44 -6.24
CA LYS A 153 -3.67 -20.73 -6.85
C LYS A 153 -2.62 -20.52 -7.93
N SER A 154 -1.64 -21.42 -7.99
CA SER A 154 -0.69 -21.49 -9.11
C SER A 154 -1.43 -21.82 -10.41
N GLN A 155 -1.10 -21.11 -11.47
CA GLN A 155 -1.60 -21.43 -12.81
C GLN A 155 -0.56 -22.31 -13.52
N ASN A 156 -0.90 -23.57 -13.77
CA ASN A 156 -0.07 -24.49 -14.55
C ASN A 156 -0.29 -24.20 -16.04
N THR A 157 0.38 -23.19 -16.56
CA THR A 157 0.42 -22.86 -17.99
C THR A 157 1.81 -23.15 -18.54
N GLU A 158 1.95 -23.40 -19.85
CA GLU A 158 3.28 -23.58 -20.47
C GLU A 158 4.26 -22.45 -20.15
N SER A 159 3.77 -21.23 -20.01
CA SER A 159 4.58 -20.06 -19.63
C SER A 159 5.05 -20.10 -18.18
N ALA A 160 4.47 -20.94 -17.33
CA ALA A 160 4.84 -21.05 -15.91
C ALA A 160 6.26 -21.62 -15.71
N TYR A 161 6.79 -22.35 -16.68
CA TYR A 161 8.15 -22.85 -16.63
C TYR A 161 9.21 -21.81 -16.99
N GLN A 162 8.81 -20.71 -17.62
CA GLN A 162 9.72 -19.69 -18.14
C GLN A 162 9.73 -18.39 -17.36
N LYS A 163 8.70 -18.13 -16.57
CA LYS A 163 8.51 -16.85 -15.84
C LYS A 163 8.01 -17.09 -14.41
N LEU A 164 8.48 -16.29 -13.48
CA LEU A 164 7.89 -16.24 -12.15
C LEU A 164 6.43 -15.79 -12.26
N GLN A 165 5.54 -16.47 -11.55
CA GLN A 165 4.12 -16.13 -11.54
C GLN A 165 3.87 -15.01 -10.52
N PRO A 166 3.34 -13.85 -10.93
CA PRO A 166 2.95 -12.82 -10.00
C PRO A 166 1.76 -13.27 -9.17
N LYS A 167 1.85 -13.11 -7.86
CA LYS A 167 0.75 -13.39 -6.92
C LYS A 167 -0.03 -12.14 -6.54
N CYS A 168 0.63 -10.99 -6.61
CA CYS A 168 0.10 -9.73 -6.11
C CYS A 168 -0.14 -8.74 -7.24
N GLU A 169 -1.08 -7.86 -7.00
CA GLU A 169 -1.25 -6.57 -7.64
C GLU A 169 -0.90 -5.49 -6.61
N TYR A 170 -0.77 -4.24 -7.03
CA TYR A 170 -0.30 -3.17 -6.17
C TYR A 170 -1.33 -2.05 -6.10
N ILE A 171 -1.39 -1.40 -4.94
CA ILE A 171 -2.17 -0.17 -4.78
C ILE A 171 -1.21 0.89 -4.25
N PHE A 172 -0.87 1.87 -5.07
CA PHE A 172 -0.07 3.01 -4.64
C PHE A 172 -0.91 4.01 -3.87
N CYS A 173 -0.36 4.52 -2.78
CA CYS A 173 -0.99 5.55 -1.97
C CYS A 173 -0.11 6.80 -1.94
N TYR A 174 -0.68 7.94 -2.33
CA TYR A 174 -0.07 9.26 -2.24
C TYR A 174 -0.97 10.19 -1.43
N GLY A 175 -0.34 11.06 -0.65
CA GLY A 175 -1.03 12.15 0.03
C GLY A 175 -0.99 13.43 -0.78
N ASN A 176 -1.71 14.46 -0.30
CA ASN A 176 -1.56 15.80 -0.82
C ASN A 176 -0.33 16.49 -0.18
N GLU A 177 0.21 17.48 -0.86
CA GLU A 177 1.47 18.15 -0.52
C GLU A 177 1.48 18.72 0.90
N GLY A 178 2.57 18.42 1.63
CA GLY A 178 2.85 19.01 2.95
C GLY A 178 2.11 18.41 4.15
N THR A 179 1.24 17.44 3.96
CA THR A 179 0.43 16.87 5.05
C THR A 179 1.03 15.58 5.61
N LYS A 180 1.24 15.54 6.93
CA LYS A 180 1.57 14.30 7.64
C LYS A 180 0.28 13.52 7.94
N HIS A 181 0.05 12.47 7.18
CA HIS A 181 -1.10 11.59 7.38
C HIS A 181 -0.91 10.72 8.64
N LYS A 182 -1.98 10.61 9.44
CA LYS A 182 -2.05 9.69 10.57
C LYS A 182 -3.07 8.61 10.25
N PHE A 183 -2.61 7.37 10.21
CA PHE A 183 -3.47 6.20 10.03
C PHE A 183 -3.94 5.67 11.38
N ASN A 184 -5.14 5.14 11.43
CA ASN A 184 -5.62 4.41 12.59
C ASN A 184 -4.84 3.09 12.69
N LEU A 185 -4.24 2.85 13.83
CA LEU A 185 -3.59 1.57 14.10
C LEU A 185 -4.66 0.49 14.23
N ILE A 186 -4.46 -0.63 13.54
CA ILE A 186 -5.25 -1.83 13.80
C ILE A 186 -4.89 -2.29 15.21
N ALA A 187 -5.86 -2.29 16.10
CA ALA A 187 -5.69 -2.85 17.43
C ALA A 187 -5.41 -4.36 17.30
N VAL A 188 -4.15 -4.74 17.31
CA VAL A 188 -3.76 -6.13 17.56
C VAL A 188 -4.23 -6.44 18.97
N GLY A 189 -5.09 -7.43 19.14
CA GLY A 189 -5.83 -7.73 20.36
C GLY A 189 -5.10 -7.37 21.64
N GLN A 190 -5.80 -6.76 22.59
CA GLN A 190 -5.22 -6.36 23.87
C GLN A 190 -4.48 -7.56 24.47
N LYS A 191 -3.19 -7.37 24.71
CA LYS A 191 -2.41 -8.37 25.42
C LYS A 191 -3.01 -8.50 26.81
N SER A 192 -3.50 -9.69 27.17
CA SER A 192 -4.03 -9.93 28.50
C SER A 192 -2.89 -10.00 29.50
N TYR A 193 -3.10 -9.42 30.68
CA TYR A 193 -2.19 -9.45 31.83
C TYR A 193 -2.89 -10.21 32.95
N ASP A 194 -3.05 -11.53 32.73
CA ASP A 194 -3.92 -12.38 33.53
C ASP A 194 -3.28 -12.89 34.80
N LEU A 195 -1.97 -12.69 34.96
CA LEU A 195 -1.24 -13.04 36.16
C LEU A 195 -1.07 -11.81 37.05
N SER A 196 -1.06 -12.00 38.36
CA SER A 196 -0.81 -10.90 39.32
C SER A 196 0.12 -11.32 40.42
N ASP A 197 0.93 -10.37 40.92
CA ASP A 197 1.75 -10.48 42.15
C ASP A 197 1.67 -9.17 42.91
N LYS A 198 2.48 -9.07 44.02
CA LYS A 198 2.53 -7.87 44.87
C LYS A 198 2.86 -6.55 44.12
N ASN A 199 3.43 -6.65 42.91
CA ASN A 199 3.83 -5.51 42.10
C ASN A 199 2.82 -5.17 41.01
N GLY A 200 1.66 -5.88 40.94
CA GLY A 200 0.57 -5.65 39.99
C GLY A 200 0.41 -6.77 38.95
N ASN A 201 -0.45 -6.51 37.97
CA ASN A 201 -0.73 -7.48 36.91
C ASN A 201 0.43 -7.60 35.91
N TYR A 202 0.67 -8.81 35.44
CA TYR A 202 1.71 -9.10 34.47
C TYR A 202 1.30 -10.26 33.53
N ARG A 203 2.05 -10.41 32.46
CA ARG A 203 2.08 -11.61 31.61
C ARG A 203 3.50 -12.13 31.52
N GLU A 204 3.63 -13.43 31.38
CA GLU A 204 4.93 -14.06 31.16
C GLU A 204 5.32 -13.98 29.67
N HIS A 205 6.60 -13.76 29.43
CA HIS A 205 7.18 -13.75 28.10
C HIS A 205 8.54 -14.43 28.14
N TYR A 206 8.76 -15.41 27.25
CA TYR A 206 10.09 -16.01 27.11
C TYR A 206 11.03 -15.02 26.45
N LEU A 207 12.22 -14.83 27.03
CA LEU A 207 13.23 -13.96 26.43
C LEU A 207 13.71 -14.56 25.12
N GLU A 208 13.51 -13.81 24.04
CA GLU A 208 13.82 -14.25 22.70
C GLU A 208 15.32 -14.35 22.45
N VAL A 209 15.71 -15.43 21.74
CA VAL A 209 17.08 -15.69 21.29
C VAL A 209 17.13 -15.44 19.80
N MET A 210 18.12 -14.67 19.36
CA MET A 210 18.33 -14.29 17.95
C MET A 210 19.63 -14.88 17.42
N ASN A 211 19.79 -14.92 16.10
CA ASN A 211 21.08 -15.25 15.47
C ASN A 211 22.08 -14.10 15.68
N ALA A 212 23.29 -14.44 16.12
CA ALA A 212 24.39 -13.49 16.34
C ALA A 212 25.23 -13.27 15.08
N ASN A 213 25.00 -14.05 13.99
CA ASN A 213 25.79 -13.99 12.78
C ASN A 213 25.31 -12.85 11.86
N GLY A 214 26.28 -12.17 11.21
CA GLY A 214 26.04 -11.09 10.26
C GLY A 214 25.98 -9.69 10.89
N ILE A 215 25.48 -8.73 10.14
CA ILE A 215 25.46 -7.28 10.47
C ILE A 215 24.70 -6.98 11.79
N ARG A 216 23.82 -7.87 12.24
CA ARG A 216 23.03 -7.71 13.46
C ARG A 216 23.66 -8.36 14.70
N GLY A 217 24.78 -9.04 14.56
CA GLY A 217 25.50 -9.63 15.69
C GLY A 217 26.09 -8.56 16.62
N ARG A 218 25.83 -8.68 17.92
CA ARG A 218 26.36 -7.78 18.96
C ARG A 218 26.92 -8.62 20.08
N GLU A 219 28.24 -8.57 20.29
CA GLU A 219 28.93 -9.28 21.36
C GLU A 219 28.38 -8.95 22.74
N THR A 220 27.95 -7.70 22.95
CA THR A 220 27.33 -7.23 24.21
C THR A 220 25.97 -7.89 24.54
N MET A 221 25.41 -8.65 23.61
CA MET A 221 24.16 -9.41 23.79
C MET A 221 24.41 -10.93 23.96
N ILE A 222 25.68 -11.34 24.09
CA ILE A 222 26.08 -12.73 24.31
C ILE A 222 26.61 -12.83 25.75
N PHE A 223 25.79 -13.29 26.67
CA PHE A 223 26.12 -13.42 28.07
C PHE A 223 25.19 -14.44 28.75
N ASP A 224 25.62 -14.98 29.89
CA ASP A 224 24.82 -15.89 30.67
C ASP A 224 23.81 -15.15 31.53
N ILE A 225 22.62 -15.68 31.63
CA ILE A 225 21.56 -15.13 32.49
C ILE A 225 21.29 -16.10 33.61
N SER A 226 21.42 -15.62 34.87
CA SER A 226 21.09 -16.37 36.06
C SER A 226 20.00 -15.67 36.88
N ASP A 227 19.07 -16.43 37.44
CA ASP A 227 18.05 -15.94 38.38
C ASP A 227 18.47 -16.14 39.88
N GLY A 228 19.70 -16.60 40.12
CA GLY A 228 20.25 -16.92 41.44
C GLY A 228 20.09 -18.40 41.83
N VAL A 229 19.28 -19.17 41.13
CA VAL A 229 19.08 -20.62 41.34
C VAL A 229 19.61 -21.40 40.12
N SER A 230 19.30 -20.93 38.94
CA SER A 230 19.68 -21.54 37.68
C SER A 230 20.38 -20.53 36.77
N THR A 231 21.13 -21.04 35.78
CA THR A 231 21.82 -20.21 34.79
C THR A 231 21.51 -20.76 33.37
N VAL A 232 21.23 -19.87 32.44
CA VAL A 232 21.03 -20.20 31.05
C VAL A 232 22.14 -19.55 30.22
N SER A 233 22.88 -20.39 29.50
CA SER A 233 23.89 -19.98 28.52
C SER A 233 23.35 -20.10 27.11
N LEU A 234 23.80 -19.22 26.23
CA LEU A 234 23.37 -19.24 24.82
C LEU A 234 24.10 -20.30 24.01
N PRO A 235 23.44 -20.99 23.09
CA PRO A 235 24.14 -21.79 22.09
C PRO A 235 25.07 -20.94 21.23
N VAL A 236 26.12 -21.57 20.68
CA VAL A 236 27.07 -20.91 19.76
C VAL A 236 26.31 -20.28 18.58
N GLY A 237 26.65 -19.03 18.25
CA GLY A 237 26.03 -18.28 17.16
C GLY A 237 24.68 -17.65 17.50
N LYS A 238 24.31 -17.61 18.77
CA LYS A 238 23.08 -16.98 19.28
C LYS A 238 23.39 -15.79 20.19
N GLN A 239 22.43 -14.87 20.27
CA GLN A 239 22.46 -13.72 21.16
C GLN A 239 21.06 -13.48 21.75
N TRP A 240 20.99 -12.82 22.89
CA TRP A 240 19.72 -12.37 23.45
C TRP A 240 19.12 -11.22 22.63
N LYS A 241 17.82 -11.05 22.68
CA LYS A 241 17.13 -9.87 22.10
C LYS A 241 17.34 -8.62 22.94
N LEU A 242 17.58 -8.78 24.25
CA LEU A 242 17.82 -7.71 25.20
C LEU A 242 19.30 -7.67 25.62
N GLY A 243 19.83 -6.47 25.86
CA GLY A 243 21.16 -6.27 26.39
C GLY A 243 21.25 -6.49 27.92
N GLN A 244 22.47 -6.56 28.45
CA GLN A 244 22.73 -6.78 29.89
C GLN A 244 22.02 -5.77 30.79
N ASP A 245 22.04 -4.48 30.42
CA ASP A 245 21.40 -3.42 31.20
C ASP A 245 19.89 -3.62 31.32
N GLN A 246 19.26 -4.01 30.23
CA GLN A 246 17.82 -4.28 30.20
C GLN A 246 17.47 -5.51 31.03
N VAL A 247 18.27 -6.57 30.95
CA VAL A 247 18.11 -7.78 31.76
C VAL A 247 18.32 -7.47 33.25
N ALA A 248 19.29 -6.62 33.59
CA ALA A 248 19.54 -6.19 34.98
C ALA A 248 18.32 -5.47 35.57
N VAL A 249 17.60 -4.67 34.79
CA VAL A 249 16.35 -4.02 35.26
C VAL A 249 15.28 -5.06 35.59
N PHE A 250 15.09 -6.10 34.79
CA PHE A 250 14.13 -7.15 35.11
C PHE A 250 14.54 -7.93 36.38
N LYS A 251 15.84 -8.20 36.57
CA LYS A 251 16.36 -8.83 37.78
C LYS A 251 16.10 -7.99 39.02
N SER A 252 16.42 -6.70 38.99
CA SER A 252 16.25 -5.80 40.14
C SER A 252 14.79 -5.68 40.59
N ARG A 253 13.85 -5.92 39.71
CA ARG A 253 12.40 -5.90 40.00
C ARG A 253 11.82 -7.27 40.36
N ASN A 254 12.63 -8.33 40.44
CA ASN A 254 12.18 -9.72 40.53
C ASN A 254 11.18 -10.13 39.42
N ASP A 255 11.40 -9.57 38.23
CA ASP A 255 10.58 -9.82 37.04
C ASP A 255 11.28 -10.77 36.06
N LEU A 256 12.37 -11.44 36.48
CA LEU A 256 13.09 -12.44 35.69
C LEU A 256 13.26 -13.72 36.51
N PHE A 257 12.97 -14.86 35.87
CA PHE A 257 13.20 -16.19 36.46
C PHE A 257 13.46 -17.20 35.30
N ILE A 258 13.96 -18.39 35.69
CA ILE A 258 14.25 -19.46 34.75
C ILE A 258 13.24 -20.59 34.96
N ARG A 259 12.61 -21.04 33.86
CA ARG A 259 11.70 -22.19 33.85
C ARG A 259 12.05 -23.09 32.68
N ASP A 260 12.23 -24.39 32.92
CA ASP A 260 12.54 -25.38 31.88
C ASP A 260 13.73 -25.01 30.99
N GLY A 261 14.80 -24.45 31.60
CA GLY A 261 15.99 -24.03 30.87
C GLY A 261 15.81 -22.79 30.00
N LYS A 262 14.73 -22.07 30.17
CA LYS A 262 14.42 -20.84 29.39
C LYS A 262 14.26 -19.65 30.34
N VAL A 263 14.76 -18.50 29.89
CA VAL A 263 14.58 -17.24 30.62
C VAL A 263 13.17 -16.70 30.37
N VAL A 264 12.45 -16.44 31.45
CA VAL A 264 11.10 -15.87 31.44
C VAL A 264 11.16 -14.48 32.08
N ILE A 265 10.49 -13.51 31.46
CA ILE A 265 10.35 -12.16 32.01
C ILE A 265 8.88 -11.82 32.24
N LYS A 266 8.60 -11.12 33.31
CA LYS A 266 7.28 -10.57 33.60
C LYS A 266 7.16 -9.21 32.91
N MET A 267 6.24 -9.12 31.94
CA MET A 267 5.89 -7.87 31.26
C MET A 267 4.68 -7.28 31.98
N ARG A 268 4.86 -6.07 32.49
CA ARG A 268 3.82 -5.30 33.20
C ARG A 268 3.30 -4.15 32.33
#